data_b72ba9cc203da9d1b130b8972533a1b1
#
_entry.id   b72ba9cc203da9d1b130b8972533a1b1
#
_cell.length_a   1.000
_cell.length_b   1.000
_cell.length_c   1.000
_cell.angle_alpha   90.00
_cell.angle_beta   90.00
_cell.angle_gamma   90.00
#
_symmetry.space_group_name_H-M   'P 1'
#
loop_
_entity.id
_entity.type
_entity.pdbx_description
1 polymer ?
#
loop_
_entity_poly.entity_id
_entity_poly.type
_entity_poly.pdbx_seq_one_letter_code
_entity_poly.pdbx_strand_id
1 'polypeptide(L)'
;MVLQKMVQQHRKELAYLGVQMNKPGYLDEVKSLVSEFMQYDIREENLAEMKEKAKDQPLLEMKLKDVGILYQSFREFLKGHYMTGEEVMDVLLKQLPFSEKLKGAEFLFDGFTGFTPIQVNVLRELLVIADRISVTVTMDEREDAFSPGKPYQLFFMSKQMIRTLAGLSRDLEDPVY
;
A
#
# COMPACT_ATOMS: atom_id res chain seq x y z
N MET A 1 -20.90 -1.05 -12.45
CA MET A 1 -19.61 -1.04 -11.74
C MET A 1 -18.72 0.03 -12.33
N VAL A 2 -18.04 0.82 -11.50
CA VAL A 2 -17.26 2.00 -11.92
C VAL A 2 -16.14 1.63 -12.87
N LEU A 3 -15.29 0.67 -12.48
CA LEU A 3 -14.13 0.26 -13.27
C LEU A 3 -14.52 -0.25 -14.68
N GLN A 4 -15.65 -0.92 -14.79
CA GLN A 4 -16.19 -1.40 -16.06
C GLN A 4 -16.56 -0.28 -17.02
N LYS A 5 -17.13 0.83 -16.49
CA LYS A 5 -17.41 2.03 -17.25
C LYS A 5 -16.13 2.71 -17.74
N MET A 6 -15.13 2.81 -16.89
CA MET A 6 -13.82 3.39 -17.23
C MET A 6 -13.12 2.62 -18.34
N VAL A 7 -13.12 1.30 -18.25
CA VAL A 7 -12.57 0.46 -19.32
C VAL A 7 -13.29 0.69 -20.64
N GLN A 8 -14.62 0.80 -20.63
CA GLN A 8 -15.39 1.11 -21.84
C GLN A 8 -15.07 2.50 -22.39
N GLN A 9 -14.92 3.50 -21.51
CA GLN A 9 -14.55 4.86 -21.90
C GLN A 9 -13.17 4.93 -22.57
N HIS A 10 -12.18 4.24 -21.99
CA HIS A 10 -10.79 4.23 -22.50
C HIS A 10 -10.47 3.06 -23.44
N ARG A 11 -11.47 2.31 -23.91
CA ARG A 11 -11.26 1.08 -24.71
C ARG A 11 -10.36 1.26 -25.91
N LYS A 12 -10.38 2.42 -26.55
CA LYS A 12 -9.55 2.73 -27.72
C LYS A 12 -8.09 3.03 -27.38
N GLU A 13 -7.83 3.42 -26.14
CA GLU A 13 -6.50 3.76 -25.62
C GLU A 13 -5.80 2.57 -24.99
N LEU A 14 -6.58 1.52 -24.64
CA LEU A 14 -6.08 0.30 -23.99
C LEU A 14 -5.62 -0.70 -25.07
N ALA A 15 -4.31 -0.81 -25.23
CA ALA A 15 -3.71 -1.66 -26.24
C ALA A 15 -3.84 -3.16 -25.91
N TYR A 16 -3.61 -3.56 -24.67
CA TYR A 16 -3.65 -4.94 -24.20
C TYR A 16 -4.93 -5.25 -23.42
N LEU A 17 -5.25 -4.45 -22.42
CA LEU A 17 -6.38 -4.69 -21.52
C LEU A 17 -7.71 -4.58 -22.27
N GLY A 18 -7.85 -3.67 -23.21
CA GLY A 18 -9.08 -3.47 -23.98
C GLY A 18 -9.57 -4.74 -24.72
N VAL A 19 -8.64 -5.59 -25.17
CA VAL A 19 -8.96 -6.86 -25.83
C VAL A 19 -9.30 -7.97 -24.81
N GLN A 20 -8.61 -7.98 -23.67
CA GLN A 20 -8.74 -9.04 -22.66
C GLN A 20 -9.97 -8.89 -21.76
N MET A 21 -10.61 -7.73 -21.74
CA MET A 21 -11.73 -7.40 -20.84
C MET A 21 -12.98 -8.29 -20.99
N ASN A 22 -13.10 -9.00 -22.11
CA ASN A 22 -14.21 -9.94 -22.34
C ASN A 22 -13.96 -11.30 -21.68
N LYS A 23 -12.78 -11.54 -21.11
CA LYS A 23 -12.48 -12.81 -20.44
C LYS A 23 -13.04 -12.81 -19.02
N PRO A 24 -13.70 -13.91 -18.58
CA PRO A 24 -14.17 -14.04 -17.19
C PRO A 24 -13.03 -13.86 -16.19
N GLY A 25 -13.27 -13.15 -15.10
CA GLY A 25 -12.31 -12.93 -14.02
C GLY A 25 -11.28 -11.83 -14.28
N TYR A 26 -11.10 -11.41 -15.52
CA TYR A 26 -10.05 -10.43 -15.86
C TYR A 26 -10.31 -9.03 -15.25
N LEU A 27 -11.56 -8.63 -15.17
CA LEU A 27 -11.95 -7.37 -14.51
C LEU A 27 -11.63 -7.38 -13.02
N ASP A 28 -11.76 -8.55 -12.36
CA ASP A 28 -11.45 -8.70 -10.95
C ASP A 28 -9.93 -8.64 -10.70
N GLU A 29 -9.12 -9.18 -11.62
CA GLU A 29 -7.66 -9.03 -11.58
C GLU A 29 -7.23 -7.56 -11.70
N VAL A 30 -7.81 -6.82 -12.64
CA VAL A 30 -7.53 -5.38 -12.79
C VAL A 30 -7.97 -4.60 -11.55
N LYS A 31 -9.12 -4.95 -10.96
CA LYS A 31 -9.60 -4.36 -9.72
C LYS A 31 -8.63 -4.61 -8.56
N SER A 32 -8.16 -5.84 -8.41
CA SER A 32 -7.18 -6.19 -7.37
C SER A 32 -5.88 -5.41 -7.54
N LEU A 33 -5.38 -5.30 -8.77
CA LEU A 33 -4.17 -4.53 -9.07
C LEU A 33 -4.32 -3.03 -8.78
N VAL A 34 -5.48 -2.44 -9.13
CA VAL A 34 -5.78 -1.04 -8.80
C VAL A 34 -5.83 -0.84 -7.28
N SER A 35 -6.44 -1.77 -6.53
CA SER A 35 -6.44 -1.73 -5.06
C SER A 35 -5.03 -1.84 -4.48
N GLU A 36 -4.19 -2.73 -5.01
CA GLU A 36 -2.79 -2.83 -4.59
C GLU A 36 -2.01 -1.53 -4.85
N PHE A 37 -2.20 -0.92 -6.01
CA PHE A 37 -1.56 0.36 -6.32
C PHE A 37 -1.95 1.47 -5.32
N MET A 38 -3.20 1.47 -4.88
CA MET A 38 -3.67 2.39 -3.85
C MET A 38 -3.05 2.07 -2.49
N GLN A 39 -3.03 0.80 -2.07
CA GLN A 39 -2.46 0.36 -0.79
C GLN A 39 -0.96 0.68 -0.66
N TYR A 40 -0.24 0.61 -1.78
CA TYR A 40 1.19 0.92 -1.84
C TYR A 40 1.49 2.38 -2.19
N ASP A 41 0.48 3.24 -2.26
CA ASP A 41 0.58 4.66 -2.65
C ASP A 41 1.39 4.85 -3.95
N ILE A 42 1.12 4.01 -4.95
CA ILE A 42 1.77 4.10 -6.25
C ILE A 42 1.37 5.40 -6.93
N ARG A 43 2.33 6.29 -7.15
CA ARG A 43 2.16 7.59 -7.80
C ARG A 43 2.59 7.54 -9.26
N GLU A 44 2.37 8.64 -9.98
CA GLU A 44 2.76 8.75 -11.40
C GLU A 44 4.26 8.53 -11.60
N GLU A 45 5.10 9.03 -10.68
CA GLU A 45 6.55 8.84 -10.71
C GLU A 45 6.93 7.36 -10.61
N ASN A 46 6.27 6.61 -9.71
CA ASN A 46 6.50 5.17 -9.55
C ASN A 46 6.08 4.39 -10.81
N LEU A 47 4.94 4.77 -11.42
CA LEU A 47 4.49 4.16 -12.68
C LEU A 47 5.44 4.48 -13.83
N ALA A 48 5.99 5.69 -13.89
CA ALA A 48 6.99 6.06 -14.90
C ALA A 48 8.28 5.23 -14.73
N GLU A 49 8.74 5.06 -13.49
CA GLU A 49 9.91 4.23 -13.18
C GLU A 49 9.69 2.75 -13.54
N MET A 50 8.50 2.21 -13.22
CA MET A 50 8.11 0.84 -13.59
C MET A 50 8.12 0.64 -15.10
N LYS A 51 7.58 1.60 -15.89
CA LYS A 51 7.59 1.57 -17.35
C LYS A 51 9.01 1.63 -17.91
N GLU A 52 9.87 2.46 -17.33
CA GLU A 52 11.28 2.56 -17.73
C GLU A 52 12.00 1.21 -17.53
N LYS A 53 11.79 0.55 -16.38
CA LYS A 53 12.35 -0.78 -16.09
C LYS A 53 11.76 -1.89 -16.98
N ALA A 54 10.59 -1.67 -17.56
CA ALA A 54 9.90 -2.64 -18.43
C ALA A 54 10.20 -2.48 -19.92
N LYS A 55 11.07 -1.54 -20.33
CA LYS A 55 11.37 -1.25 -21.76
C LYS A 55 11.84 -2.46 -22.58
N ASP A 56 12.56 -3.37 -21.93
CA ASP A 56 13.03 -4.61 -22.58
C ASP A 56 11.95 -5.71 -22.63
N GLN A 57 10.76 -5.43 -22.11
CA GLN A 57 9.62 -6.34 -22.01
C GLN A 57 8.34 -5.70 -22.60
N PRO A 58 8.17 -5.72 -23.94
CA PRO A 58 7.10 -4.97 -24.62
C PRO A 58 5.69 -5.27 -24.12
N LEU A 59 5.43 -6.53 -23.75
CA LEU A 59 4.13 -6.93 -23.21
C LEU A 59 3.87 -6.33 -21.82
N LEU A 60 4.90 -6.28 -20.96
CA LEU A 60 4.80 -5.68 -19.63
C LEU A 60 4.64 -4.18 -19.72
N GLU A 61 5.38 -3.53 -20.60
CA GLU A 61 5.27 -2.09 -20.87
C GLU A 61 3.84 -1.71 -21.33
N MET A 62 3.26 -2.45 -22.27
CA MET A 62 1.87 -2.24 -22.71
C MET A 62 0.87 -2.42 -21.55
N LYS A 63 1.03 -3.46 -20.73
CA LYS A 63 0.18 -3.68 -19.57
C LYS A 63 0.28 -2.53 -18.56
N LEU A 64 1.50 -2.08 -18.25
CA LEU A 64 1.72 -0.97 -17.30
C LEU A 64 1.16 0.36 -17.84
N LYS A 65 1.23 0.58 -19.16
CA LYS A 65 0.59 1.74 -19.77
C LYS A 65 -0.92 1.71 -19.58
N ASP A 66 -1.56 0.60 -19.90
CA ASP A 66 -3.01 0.44 -19.82
C ASP A 66 -3.51 0.53 -18.37
N VAL A 67 -2.82 -0.16 -17.45
CA VAL A 67 -3.13 -0.07 -16.01
C VAL A 67 -2.97 1.35 -15.50
N GLY A 68 -1.94 2.07 -15.94
CA GLY A 68 -1.73 3.47 -15.59
C GLY A 68 -2.91 4.36 -16.00
N ILE A 69 -3.44 4.20 -17.22
CA ILE A 69 -4.60 4.93 -17.72
C ILE A 69 -5.83 4.65 -16.82
N LEU A 70 -6.10 3.37 -16.54
CA LEU A 70 -7.24 2.99 -15.71
C LEU A 70 -7.11 3.47 -14.26
N TYR A 71 -5.91 3.37 -13.69
CA TYR A 71 -5.63 3.80 -12.32
C TYR A 71 -5.80 5.32 -12.16
N GLN A 72 -5.27 6.10 -13.10
CA GLN A 72 -5.42 7.56 -13.09
C GLN A 72 -6.89 7.96 -13.24
N SER A 73 -7.60 7.38 -14.21
CA SER A 73 -9.02 7.61 -14.42
C SER A 73 -9.87 7.24 -13.19
N PHE A 74 -9.50 6.14 -12.50
CA PHE A 74 -10.14 5.72 -11.27
C PHE A 74 -9.88 6.70 -10.12
N ARG A 75 -8.66 7.17 -9.95
CA ARG A 75 -8.33 8.21 -8.95
C ARG A 75 -9.08 9.52 -9.21
N GLU A 76 -9.18 9.94 -10.46
CA GLU A 76 -9.94 11.14 -10.83
C GLU A 76 -11.44 11.01 -10.52
N PHE A 77 -12.01 9.84 -10.83
CA PHE A 77 -13.43 9.57 -10.51
C PHE A 77 -13.69 9.61 -9.00
N LEU A 78 -12.77 9.12 -8.18
CA LEU A 78 -12.92 9.13 -6.72
C LEU A 78 -12.81 10.54 -6.14
N LYS A 79 -12.04 11.44 -6.76
CA LYS A 79 -11.88 12.81 -6.29
C LYS A 79 -13.22 13.51 -6.11
N GLY A 80 -13.55 13.83 -4.85
CA GLY A 80 -14.72 14.61 -4.48
C GLY A 80 -16.06 13.86 -4.44
N HIS A 81 -16.11 12.56 -4.78
CA HIS A 81 -17.34 11.79 -4.80
C HIS A 81 -17.35 10.58 -3.86
N TYR A 82 -16.20 9.95 -3.67
CA TYR A 82 -16.06 8.74 -2.87
C TYR A 82 -14.73 8.75 -2.13
N MET A 83 -14.72 8.21 -0.90
CA MET A 83 -13.50 7.85 -0.18
C MET A 83 -13.31 6.35 -0.25
N THR A 84 -12.16 5.90 -0.72
CA THR A 84 -11.76 4.50 -0.61
C THR A 84 -11.22 4.20 0.79
N GLY A 85 -11.11 2.93 1.16
CA GLY A 85 -10.48 2.54 2.42
C GLY A 85 -9.04 3.06 2.54
N GLU A 86 -8.34 3.16 1.41
CA GLU A 86 -6.98 3.68 1.31
C GLU A 86 -6.94 5.21 1.50
N GLU A 87 -7.89 5.95 0.89
CA GLU A 87 -7.99 7.40 1.09
C GLU A 87 -8.38 7.77 2.53
N VAL A 88 -9.11 6.89 3.22
CA VAL A 88 -9.36 7.07 4.67
C VAL A 88 -8.05 7.11 5.44
N MET A 89 -7.07 6.26 5.08
CA MET A 89 -5.75 6.28 5.70
C MET A 89 -4.98 7.59 5.42
N ASP A 90 -5.09 8.15 4.21
CA ASP A 90 -4.50 9.46 3.88
C ASP A 90 -5.14 10.60 4.68
N VAL A 91 -6.47 10.56 4.85
CA VAL A 91 -7.17 11.54 5.70
C VAL A 91 -6.77 11.37 7.16
N LEU A 92 -6.69 10.12 7.63
CA LEU A 92 -6.25 9.80 8.98
C LEU A 92 -4.84 10.37 9.24
N LEU A 93 -3.87 10.11 8.36
CA LEU A 93 -2.52 10.65 8.46
C LEU A 93 -2.48 12.17 8.63
N LYS A 94 -3.32 12.89 7.87
CA LYS A 94 -3.40 14.35 7.95
C LYS A 94 -4.05 14.86 9.23
N GLN A 95 -4.91 14.07 9.86
CA GLN A 95 -5.67 14.46 11.05
C GLN A 95 -5.03 13.98 12.36
N LEU A 96 -4.24 12.91 12.33
CA LEU A 96 -3.60 12.33 13.51
C LEU A 96 -2.81 13.36 14.35
N PRO A 97 -1.94 14.21 13.76
CA PRO A 97 -1.16 15.18 14.54
C PRO A 97 -2.01 16.18 15.33
N PHE A 98 -3.27 16.39 14.92
CA PHE A 98 -4.19 17.35 15.52
C PHE A 98 -5.22 16.70 16.47
N SER A 99 -5.13 15.39 16.68
CA SER A 99 -6.11 14.64 17.46
C SER A 99 -5.84 14.71 18.96
N GLU A 100 -6.48 15.63 19.65
CA GLU A 100 -6.42 15.71 21.11
C GLU A 100 -6.95 14.44 21.83
N LYS A 101 -7.83 13.66 21.16
CA LYS A 101 -8.39 12.42 21.74
C LYS A 101 -7.40 11.27 21.76
N LEU A 102 -6.45 11.26 20.83
CA LEU A 102 -5.47 10.19 20.67
C LEU A 102 -4.13 10.53 21.34
N LYS A 103 -3.95 11.77 21.73
CA LYS A 103 -2.76 12.23 22.42
C LYS A 103 -2.66 11.56 23.80
N GLY A 104 -1.52 10.91 24.04
CA GLY A 104 -1.27 10.15 25.27
C GLY A 104 -2.06 8.84 25.38
N ALA A 105 -2.68 8.38 24.30
CA ALA A 105 -3.38 7.09 24.29
C ALA A 105 -2.40 5.91 24.21
N GLU A 106 -2.81 4.76 24.75
CA GLU A 106 -2.12 3.49 24.51
C GLU A 106 -2.80 2.73 23.37
N PHE A 107 -1.99 2.21 22.43
CA PHE A 107 -2.47 1.43 21.28
C PHE A 107 -1.96 -0.01 21.36
N LEU A 108 -2.86 -0.96 21.13
CA LEU A 108 -2.53 -2.37 21.00
C LEU A 108 -2.93 -2.85 19.60
N PHE A 109 -1.94 -3.33 18.85
CA PHE A 109 -2.12 -3.96 17.55
C PHE A 109 -1.95 -5.46 17.69
N ASP A 110 -3.02 -6.21 17.47
CA ASP A 110 -3.03 -7.67 17.60
C ASP A 110 -3.47 -8.36 16.32
N GLY A 111 -2.86 -9.51 16.01
CA GLY A 111 -3.21 -10.33 14.86
C GLY A 111 -2.72 -9.83 13.49
N PHE A 112 -1.82 -8.84 13.46
CA PHE A 112 -1.21 -8.36 12.22
C PHE A 112 -0.05 -9.28 11.79
N THR A 113 0.00 -9.61 10.49
CA THR A 113 1.11 -10.37 9.88
C THR A 113 2.13 -9.45 9.20
N GLY A 114 1.82 -8.17 9.07
CA GLY A 114 2.63 -7.12 8.47
C GLY A 114 1.84 -5.83 8.34
N PHE A 115 2.52 -4.76 7.92
CA PHE A 115 1.91 -3.46 7.67
C PHE A 115 2.23 -3.00 6.24
N THR A 116 1.25 -2.47 5.55
CA THR A 116 1.45 -1.79 4.25
C THR A 116 2.20 -0.47 4.47
N PRO A 117 2.84 0.10 3.45
CA PRO A 117 3.56 1.37 3.59
C PRO A 117 2.72 2.50 4.18
N ILE A 118 1.44 2.60 3.80
CA ILE A 118 0.55 3.63 4.35
C ILE A 118 0.24 3.39 5.83
N GLN A 119 0.07 2.12 6.24
CA GLN A 119 -0.12 1.77 7.65
C GLN A 119 1.15 2.03 8.49
N VAL A 120 2.33 1.81 7.91
CA VAL A 120 3.62 2.17 8.54
C VAL A 120 3.69 3.69 8.76
N ASN A 121 3.23 4.50 7.82
CA ASN A 121 3.17 5.95 8.00
C ASN A 121 2.19 6.34 9.12
N VAL A 122 1.03 5.68 9.21
CA VAL A 122 0.09 5.88 10.34
C VAL A 122 0.75 5.53 11.67
N LEU A 123 1.47 4.40 11.75
CA LEU A 123 2.20 4.02 12.95
C LEU A 123 3.27 5.05 13.33
N ARG A 124 3.96 5.63 12.35
CA ARG A 124 4.96 6.70 12.60
C ARG A 124 4.32 7.93 13.24
N GLU A 125 3.18 8.38 12.74
CA GLU A 125 2.44 9.50 13.34
C GLU A 125 1.90 9.15 14.73
N LEU A 126 1.40 7.93 14.92
CA LEU A 126 0.94 7.47 16.24
C LEU A 126 2.07 7.44 17.25
N LEU A 127 3.29 7.03 16.88
CA LEU A 127 4.46 7.02 17.78
C LEU A 127 4.80 8.41 18.32
N VAL A 128 4.47 9.48 17.59
CA VAL A 128 4.72 10.87 18.03
C VAL A 128 3.70 11.33 19.09
N ILE A 129 2.44 10.85 19.02
CA ILE A 129 1.35 11.36 19.84
C ILE A 129 0.92 10.40 20.95
N ALA A 130 1.19 9.10 20.81
CA ALA A 130 0.79 8.06 21.75
C ALA A 130 1.72 8.00 22.98
N ASP A 131 1.20 7.56 24.10
CA ASP A 131 1.99 7.24 25.28
C ASP A 131 2.70 5.87 25.11
N ARG A 132 2.01 4.92 24.49
CA ARG A 132 2.55 3.57 24.22
C ARG A 132 1.93 2.95 22.98
N ILE A 133 2.76 2.24 22.20
CA ILE A 133 2.31 1.34 21.16
C ILE A 133 2.82 -0.07 21.44
N SER A 134 1.92 -1.04 21.50
CA SER A 134 2.24 -2.46 21.67
C SER A 134 1.75 -3.23 20.45
N VAL A 135 2.61 -4.09 19.90
CA VAL A 135 2.29 -4.93 18.74
C VAL A 135 2.58 -6.38 19.08
N THR A 136 1.57 -7.25 18.96
CA THR A 136 1.79 -8.69 19.12
C THR A 136 2.29 -9.29 17.80
N VAL A 137 3.27 -10.18 17.89
CA VAL A 137 3.86 -10.85 16.72
C VAL A 137 3.92 -12.34 16.98
N THR A 138 3.32 -13.14 16.09
CA THR A 138 3.41 -14.60 16.15
C THR A 138 4.76 -15.07 15.62
N MET A 139 5.55 -15.76 16.47
CA MET A 139 6.82 -16.33 16.09
C MET A 139 7.19 -17.48 17.03
N ASP A 140 8.06 -18.40 16.59
CA ASP A 140 8.64 -19.43 17.44
C ASP A 140 9.69 -18.77 18.38
N GLU A 141 9.65 -19.08 19.67
CA GLU A 141 10.57 -18.53 20.68
C GLU A 141 12.05 -18.87 20.43
N ARG A 142 12.30 -19.94 19.65
CA ARG A 142 13.65 -20.38 19.27
C ARG A 142 14.24 -19.60 18.09
N GLU A 143 13.43 -18.80 17.43
CA GLU A 143 13.86 -17.99 16.29
C GLU A 143 14.44 -16.64 16.77
N ASP A 144 15.53 -16.21 16.15
CA ASP A 144 16.03 -14.86 16.35
C ASP A 144 15.11 -13.86 15.62
N ALA A 145 14.40 -13.06 16.41
CA ALA A 145 13.41 -12.08 15.94
C ALA A 145 14.01 -11.00 15.02
N PHE A 146 15.27 -10.65 15.22
CA PHE A 146 15.92 -9.56 14.49
C PHE A 146 16.76 -10.05 13.30
N SER A 147 16.90 -11.35 13.13
CA SER A 147 17.59 -11.91 11.96
C SER A 147 16.83 -11.57 10.67
N PRO A 148 17.53 -11.31 9.54
CA PRO A 148 16.87 -10.93 8.29
C PRO A 148 15.91 -12.00 7.74
N GLY A 149 16.16 -13.27 8.04
CA GLY A 149 15.37 -14.38 7.52
C GLY A 149 15.51 -14.54 6.00
N LYS A 150 14.85 -15.58 5.46
CA LYS A 150 14.74 -15.81 4.00
C LYS A 150 13.26 -15.92 3.61
N PRO A 151 12.86 -15.53 2.40
CA PRO A 151 11.43 -15.45 1.99
C PRO A 151 10.65 -16.77 2.14
N TYR A 152 11.32 -17.91 2.10
CA TYR A 152 10.69 -19.22 2.25
C TYR A 152 10.56 -19.71 3.71
N GLN A 153 11.06 -18.96 4.68
CA GLN A 153 10.93 -19.32 6.10
C GLN A 153 9.57 -18.95 6.65
N LEU A 154 9.02 -19.81 7.54
CA LEU A 154 7.66 -19.64 8.08
C LEU A 154 7.44 -18.28 8.73
N PHE A 155 8.41 -17.77 9.48
CA PHE A 155 8.29 -16.50 10.22
C PHE A 155 8.99 -15.32 9.52
N PHE A 156 9.25 -15.42 8.22
CA PHE A 156 9.89 -14.33 7.46
C PHE A 156 9.12 -13.01 7.55
N MET A 157 7.78 -13.05 7.36
CA MET A 157 6.93 -11.86 7.45
C MET A 157 6.94 -11.26 8.86
N SER A 158 6.89 -12.09 9.89
CA SER A 158 6.99 -11.66 11.29
C SER A 158 8.32 -10.95 11.57
N LYS A 159 9.43 -11.50 11.10
CA LYS A 159 10.75 -10.88 11.22
C LYS A 159 10.84 -9.55 10.47
N GLN A 160 10.28 -9.48 9.25
CA GLN A 160 10.21 -8.23 8.52
C GLN A 160 9.41 -7.17 9.28
N MET A 161 8.26 -7.54 9.82
CA MET A 161 7.42 -6.63 10.61
C MET A 161 8.18 -6.09 11.83
N ILE A 162 8.84 -6.96 12.62
CA ILE A 162 9.64 -6.56 13.78
C ILE A 162 10.74 -5.57 13.37
N ARG A 163 11.46 -5.84 12.29
CA ARG A 163 12.53 -4.96 11.80
C ARG A 163 12.00 -3.60 11.35
N THR A 164 10.84 -3.58 10.68
CA THR A 164 10.18 -2.33 10.27
C THR A 164 9.80 -1.50 11.49
N LEU A 165 9.17 -2.12 12.50
CA LEU A 165 8.77 -1.44 13.74
C LEU A 165 9.99 -0.94 14.54
N ALA A 166 11.04 -1.74 14.65
CA ALA A 166 12.28 -1.35 15.31
C ALA A 166 12.99 -0.20 14.57
N GLY A 167 12.88 -0.15 13.24
CA GLY A 167 13.35 0.98 12.43
C GLY A 167 12.60 2.27 12.77
N LEU A 168 11.28 2.22 12.83
CA LEU A 168 10.45 3.38 13.19
C LEU A 168 10.79 3.97 14.57
N SER A 169 11.08 3.12 15.55
CA SER A 169 11.47 3.57 16.91
C SER A 169 12.81 4.29 16.89
N ARG A 170 13.81 3.78 16.15
CA ARG A 170 15.12 4.43 16.03
C ARG A 170 15.07 5.78 15.32
N ASP A 171 14.25 5.88 14.27
CA ASP A 171 14.08 7.14 13.52
C ASP A 171 13.55 8.29 14.41
N LEU A 172 12.87 7.93 15.53
CA LEU A 172 12.34 8.90 16.49
C LEU A 172 13.32 9.23 17.62
N GLU A 173 14.19 8.27 17.99
CA GLU A 173 15.22 8.46 19.03
C GLU A 173 16.41 9.27 18.50
N ASP A 174 16.71 9.20 17.19
CA ASP A 174 17.72 9.97 16.48
C ASP A 174 17.07 10.84 15.39
N PRO A 175 16.40 11.94 15.73
CA PRO A 175 15.90 12.85 14.73
C PRO A 175 17.09 13.43 13.96
N VAL A 176 17.24 13.04 12.71
CA VAL A 176 18.18 13.66 11.78
C VAL A 176 17.68 15.07 11.52
N TYR A 177 18.35 16.06 12.13
CA TYR A 177 18.17 17.48 11.85
C TYR A 177 18.86 17.85 10.53
#